data_df4670c3a42700f59031da0d8274e28b
#
_entry.id   df4670c3a42700f59031da0d8274e28b
#
_cell.length_a   1.000
_cell.length_b   1.000
_cell.length_c   1.000
_cell.angle_alpha   90.00
_cell.angle_beta   90.00
_cell.angle_gamma   90.00
#
_symmetry.space_group_name_H-M   'P 1'
#
loop_
_entity.id
_entity.type
_entity.pdbx_description
1 polymer ?
#
loop_
_entity_poly.entity_id
_entity_poly.type
_entity_poly.pdbx_seq_one_letter_code
_entity_poly.pdbx_strand_id
1 'polypeptide(L)'
;DGSSWHDLFLSIEGPAVTRLARFFDGLRRWIASERPTLRMLLHIFSRRSDKSGSLRWLFNGPFSRLSPLTRTLRQDIAAASRLDMIQAYFSPNWGTLRRLANVEKRGGEMRLISAARSDNMTTIFAARHCYRRLLRNRIRIFEYVPQMLHMKLIVAGDAVYIGSANFDMRSLYINGEIMIRVDDA
;
A
#
# COMPACT_ATOMS: atom_id res chain seq x y z
N ASP A 1 2.91 -1.19 -27.74
CA ASP A 1 4.18 -1.76 -27.26
C ASP A 1 4.01 -2.22 -25.80
N GLY A 2 4.01 -3.53 -25.55
CA GLY A 2 3.74 -4.12 -24.24
C GLY A 2 4.86 -3.93 -23.20
N SER A 3 5.90 -3.16 -23.52
CA SER A 3 7.03 -2.82 -22.64
C SER A 3 6.78 -1.58 -21.78
N SER A 4 5.73 -0.79 -22.05
CA SER A 4 5.41 0.40 -21.26
C SER A 4 4.76 0.04 -19.92
N TRP A 5 5.00 0.91 -18.93
CA TRP A 5 4.41 0.78 -17.60
C TRP A 5 3.06 1.50 -17.54
N HIS A 6 2.07 0.83 -16.95
CA HIS A 6 0.80 1.45 -16.59
C HIS A 6 0.82 1.82 -15.11
N ASP A 7 0.91 3.10 -14.83
CA ASP A 7 1.00 3.63 -13.47
C ASP A 7 -0.06 4.69 -13.19
N LEU A 8 -0.16 5.12 -11.93
CA LEU A 8 -1.07 6.13 -11.44
C LEU A 8 -0.27 7.26 -10.81
N PHE A 9 -0.56 8.49 -11.23
CA PHE A 9 0.04 9.69 -10.68
C PHE A 9 -1.03 10.52 -9.96
N LEU A 10 -0.64 11.11 -8.84
CA LEU A 10 -1.47 12.01 -8.07
C LEU A 10 -0.77 13.36 -7.90
N SER A 11 -1.41 14.44 -8.31
CA SER A 11 -0.98 15.80 -8.00
C SER A 11 -1.68 16.29 -6.74
N ILE A 12 -0.92 16.86 -5.82
CA ILE A 12 -1.43 17.35 -4.54
C ILE A 12 -0.97 18.77 -4.35
N GLU A 13 -1.90 19.64 -4.01
CA GLU A 13 -1.63 21.04 -3.70
C GLU A 13 -2.15 21.40 -2.30
N GLY A 14 -1.62 22.49 -1.75
CA GLY A 14 -2.07 23.02 -0.46
C GLY A 14 -1.28 22.54 0.76
N PRO A 15 -1.80 22.71 1.98
CA PRO A 15 -1.06 22.53 3.24
C PRO A 15 -0.51 21.10 3.46
N ALA A 16 -1.15 20.09 2.87
CA ALA A 16 -0.70 18.69 2.97
C ALA A 16 0.70 18.47 2.39
N VAL A 17 1.10 19.27 1.39
CA VAL A 17 2.44 19.21 0.77
C VAL A 17 3.54 19.55 1.77
N THR A 18 3.30 20.49 2.67
CA THR A 18 4.27 20.89 3.70
C THR A 18 4.72 19.71 4.56
N ARG A 19 3.82 18.77 4.85
CA ARG A 19 4.17 17.59 5.64
C ARG A 19 5.06 16.63 4.87
N LEU A 20 4.79 16.40 3.60
CA LEU A 20 5.64 15.59 2.74
C LEU A 20 7.03 16.21 2.60
N ALA A 21 7.11 17.54 2.40
CA ALA A 21 8.37 18.26 2.34
C ALA A 21 9.18 18.09 3.63
N ARG A 22 8.57 18.23 4.80
CA ARG A 22 9.25 18.02 6.10
C ARG A 22 9.75 16.58 6.28
N PHE A 23 9.01 15.60 5.81
CA PHE A 23 9.43 14.19 5.82
C PHE A 23 10.66 14.00 4.92
N PHE A 24 10.62 14.53 3.70
CA PHE A 24 11.72 14.46 2.75
C PHE A 24 12.98 15.17 3.27
N ASP A 25 12.85 16.36 3.85
CA ASP A 25 13.95 17.07 4.49
C ASP A 25 14.55 16.31 5.68
N GLY A 26 13.73 15.60 6.42
CA GLY A 26 14.17 14.71 7.49
C GLY A 26 15.06 13.58 6.98
N LEU A 27 14.62 12.91 5.90
CA LEU A 27 15.40 11.85 5.25
C LEU A 27 16.70 12.39 4.66
N ARG A 28 16.64 13.52 3.95
CA ARG A 28 17.82 14.17 3.37
C ARG A 28 18.88 14.49 4.43
N ARG A 29 18.48 15.07 5.58
CA ARG A 29 19.36 15.35 6.71
C ARG A 29 19.94 14.10 7.32
N TRP A 30 19.15 13.01 7.42
CA TRP A 30 19.64 11.73 7.93
C TRP A 30 20.70 11.13 7.01
N ILE A 31 20.49 11.15 5.69
CA ILE A 31 21.46 10.64 4.70
C ILE A 31 22.74 11.47 4.71
N ALA A 32 22.63 12.80 4.84
CA ALA A 32 23.77 13.71 4.85
C ALA A 32 24.51 13.76 6.21
N SER A 33 24.02 13.06 7.24
CA SER A 33 24.64 13.07 8.56
C SER A 33 25.92 12.24 8.56
N GLU A 34 26.99 12.75 9.17
CA GLU A 34 28.24 12.00 9.39
C GLU A 34 28.04 10.76 10.28
N ARG A 35 27.05 10.78 11.15
CA ARG A 35 26.70 9.68 12.06
C ARG A 35 25.20 9.38 12.03
N PRO A 36 24.67 8.81 10.93
CA PRO A 36 23.26 8.50 10.82
C PRO A 36 22.90 7.37 11.80
N THR A 37 21.94 7.61 12.68
CA THR A 37 21.49 6.61 13.64
C THR A 37 20.14 6.04 13.24
N LEU A 38 19.92 4.74 13.55
CA LEU A 38 18.62 4.09 13.37
C LEU A 38 17.53 4.81 14.18
N ARG A 39 17.86 5.35 15.36
CA ARG A 39 16.92 6.12 16.18
C ARG A 39 16.40 7.37 15.48
N MET A 40 17.27 8.10 14.77
CA MET A 40 16.87 9.26 13.97
C MET A 40 15.93 8.84 12.83
N LEU A 41 16.26 7.75 12.13
CA LEU A 41 15.43 7.22 11.06
C LEU A 41 14.05 6.79 11.59
N LEU A 42 13.99 6.03 12.66
CA LEU A 42 12.73 5.63 13.29
C LEU A 42 11.89 6.84 13.72
N HIS A 43 12.52 7.92 14.20
CA HIS A 43 11.82 9.14 14.56
C HIS A 43 11.18 9.83 13.33
N ILE A 44 11.86 9.83 12.17
CA ILE A 44 11.32 10.38 10.92
C ILE A 44 10.04 9.62 10.50
N PHE A 45 10.06 8.30 10.58
CA PHE A 45 8.92 7.46 10.20
C PHE A 45 7.83 7.36 11.28
N SER A 46 8.16 7.60 12.56
CA SER A 46 7.20 7.50 13.69
C SER A 46 6.33 8.73 13.86
N ARG A 47 6.67 9.85 13.22
CA ARG A 47 5.87 11.08 13.32
C ARG A 47 4.44 10.79 12.88
N ARG A 48 3.52 10.95 13.81
CA ARG A 48 2.10 10.68 13.63
C ARG A 48 1.55 11.40 12.40
N SER A 49 0.74 10.69 11.63
CA SER A 49 -0.03 11.31 10.58
C SER A 49 -0.99 12.33 11.19
N ASP A 50 -0.93 13.59 10.75
CA ASP A 50 -1.92 14.56 11.16
C ASP A 50 -3.29 14.14 10.63
N LYS A 51 -4.28 14.17 11.50
CA LYS A 51 -5.67 13.88 11.16
C LYS A 51 -6.38 15.11 10.57
N SER A 52 -5.69 16.00 9.89
CA SER A 52 -6.29 17.22 9.37
C SER A 52 -6.86 16.99 7.98
N GLY A 53 -8.17 17.07 7.87
CA GLY A 53 -8.89 16.99 6.60
C GLY A 53 -9.06 15.57 6.05
N SER A 54 -9.54 15.50 4.81
CA SER A 54 -9.77 14.26 4.06
C SER A 54 -8.50 13.55 3.61
N LEU A 55 -7.33 14.21 3.70
CA LEU A 55 -6.06 13.69 3.21
C LEU A 55 -5.08 13.38 4.36
N ARG A 56 -4.52 12.18 4.37
CA ARG A 56 -3.56 11.73 5.37
C ARG A 56 -2.36 11.04 4.74
N TRP A 57 -1.15 11.54 5.05
CA TRP A 57 0.09 10.86 4.73
C TRP A 57 0.35 9.71 5.69
N LEU A 58 0.67 8.55 5.14
CA LEU A 58 0.99 7.34 5.88
C LEU A 58 2.39 6.89 5.49
N PHE A 59 3.31 7.09 6.41
CA PHE A 59 4.70 6.66 6.23
C PHE A 59 4.90 5.27 6.83
N ASN A 60 5.57 4.40 6.09
CA ASN A 60 6.06 3.13 6.58
C ASN A 60 7.58 3.16 6.63
N GLY A 61 8.18 2.54 7.62
CA GLY A 61 9.62 2.49 7.79
C GLY A 61 10.10 1.14 8.27
N PRO A 62 11.44 0.94 8.27
CA PRO A 62 12.02 -0.33 8.66
C PRO A 62 11.64 -0.69 10.09
N PHE A 63 11.41 -2.00 10.32
CA PHE A 63 11.12 -2.61 11.63
C PHE A 63 9.79 -2.22 12.30
N SER A 64 8.87 -1.59 11.58
CA SER A 64 7.59 -1.19 12.15
C SER A 64 6.48 -2.19 11.85
N ARG A 65 6.28 -3.18 12.73
CA ARG A 65 5.15 -4.12 12.66
C ARG A 65 3.78 -3.43 12.78
N LEU A 66 3.74 -2.22 13.31
CA LEU A 66 2.54 -1.42 13.54
C LEU A 66 2.75 0.02 13.06
N SER A 67 3.27 0.17 11.84
CA SER A 67 3.37 1.48 11.22
C SER A 67 1.99 2.14 11.09
N PRO A 68 1.93 3.47 11.00
CA PRO A 68 0.68 4.16 10.70
C PRO A 68 -0.03 3.58 9.47
N LEU A 69 0.72 3.23 8.42
CA LEU A 69 0.18 2.61 7.21
C LEU A 69 -0.49 1.27 7.51
N THR A 70 0.23 0.32 8.09
CA THR A 70 -0.31 -1.02 8.32
C THR A 70 -1.46 -1.04 9.33
N ARG A 71 -1.42 -0.14 10.33
CA ARG A 71 -2.50 -0.02 11.31
C ARG A 71 -3.78 0.50 10.66
N THR A 72 -3.69 1.65 9.96
CA THR A 72 -4.83 2.30 9.33
C THR A 72 -5.44 1.40 8.25
N LEU A 73 -4.61 0.83 7.38
CA LEU A 73 -5.06 -0.08 6.33
C LEU A 73 -5.77 -1.33 6.90
N ARG A 74 -5.28 -1.90 8.02
CA ARG A 74 -5.96 -3.02 8.68
C ARG A 74 -7.33 -2.64 9.24
N GLN A 75 -7.45 -1.45 9.80
CA GLN A 75 -8.72 -0.93 10.33
C GLN A 75 -9.73 -0.74 9.21
N ASP A 76 -9.32 -0.09 8.11
CA ASP A 76 -10.21 0.16 6.99
C ASP A 76 -10.62 -1.13 6.27
N ILE A 77 -9.70 -2.07 6.03
CA ILE A 77 -10.06 -3.40 5.50
C ILE A 77 -11.03 -4.13 6.44
N ALA A 78 -10.86 -3.99 7.74
CA ALA A 78 -11.76 -4.63 8.70
C ALA A 78 -13.15 -4.01 8.72
N ALA A 79 -13.30 -2.72 8.42
CA ALA A 79 -14.57 -2.02 8.37
C ALA A 79 -15.26 -2.09 6.99
N ALA A 80 -14.48 -2.25 5.91
CA ALA A 80 -14.99 -2.17 4.55
C ALA A 80 -16.01 -3.28 4.22
N SER A 81 -17.13 -2.88 3.63
CA SER A 81 -18.08 -3.77 2.95
C SER A 81 -17.68 -4.02 1.49
N ARG A 82 -16.86 -3.12 0.91
CA ARG A 82 -16.31 -3.26 -0.43
C ARG A 82 -14.82 -2.94 -0.41
N LEU A 83 -14.03 -3.81 -1.02
CA LEU A 83 -12.58 -3.66 -1.14
C LEU A 83 -12.14 -3.90 -2.57
N ASP A 84 -11.64 -2.87 -3.22
CA ASP A 84 -11.06 -2.94 -4.56
C ASP A 84 -9.56 -2.69 -4.48
N MET A 85 -8.76 -3.55 -5.09
CA MET A 85 -7.30 -3.44 -5.07
C MET A 85 -6.72 -3.55 -6.47
N ILE A 86 -5.82 -2.64 -6.83
CA ILE A 86 -4.93 -2.76 -7.99
C ILE A 86 -3.50 -2.82 -7.46
N GLN A 87 -2.79 -3.90 -7.75
CA GLN A 87 -1.48 -4.14 -7.17
C GLN A 87 -0.49 -4.68 -8.21
N ALA A 88 0.62 -3.98 -8.37
CA ALA A 88 1.73 -4.43 -9.20
C ALA A 88 2.32 -5.74 -8.65
N TYR A 89 2.63 -5.74 -7.34
CA TYR A 89 3.13 -6.92 -6.64
C TYR A 89 2.21 -7.26 -5.47
N PHE A 90 1.81 -8.53 -5.42
CA PHE A 90 0.85 -9.02 -4.44
C PHE A 90 1.35 -10.34 -3.81
N SER A 91 1.94 -10.26 -2.64
CA SER A 91 2.38 -11.43 -1.88
C SER A 91 2.30 -11.21 -0.36
N PRO A 92 1.10 -10.94 0.16
CA PRO A 92 0.90 -10.70 1.58
C PRO A 92 1.07 -11.99 2.40
N ASN A 93 1.35 -11.82 3.70
CA ASN A 93 1.42 -12.95 4.63
C ASN A 93 0.04 -13.58 4.91
N TRP A 94 0.04 -14.77 5.52
CA TRP A 94 -1.16 -15.53 5.86
C TRP A 94 -2.18 -14.74 6.71
N GLY A 95 -1.70 -13.95 7.66
CA GLY A 95 -2.57 -13.12 8.49
C GLY A 95 -3.30 -12.05 7.68
N THR A 96 -2.63 -11.45 6.71
CA THR A 96 -3.21 -10.47 5.80
C THR A 96 -4.18 -11.12 4.81
N LEU A 97 -3.82 -12.25 4.21
CA LEU A 97 -4.74 -13.02 3.35
C LEU A 97 -6.03 -13.41 4.09
N ARG A 98 -5.93 -13.78 5.37
CA ARG A 98 -7.11 -14.07 6.19
C ARG A 98 -7.99 -12.85 6.41
N ARG A 99 -7.39 -11.65 6.60
CA ARG A 99 -8.15 -10.40 6.73
C ARG A 99 -8.89 -10.04 5.45
N LEU A 100 -8.25 -10.21 4.30
CA LEU A 100 -8.91 -10.01 3.00
C LEU A 100 -10.09 -10.97 2.83
N ALA A 101 -9.89 -12.25 3.10
CA ALA A 101 -10.95 -13.24 3.05
C ALA A 101 -12.12 -12.96 4.01
N ASN A 102 -11.87 -12.28 5.12
CA ASN A 102 -12.91 -11.92 6.07
C ASN A 102 -13.87 -10.84 5.54
N VAL A 103 -13.48 -10.05 4.54
CA VAL A 103 -14.40 -9.09 3.87
C VAL A 103 -15.58 -9.88 3.28
N GLU A 104 -15.30 -10.85 2.43
CA GLU A 104 -16.33 -11.71 1.82
C GLU A 104 -17.13 -12.53 2.86
N LYS A 105 -16.45 -13.05 3.90
CA LYS A 105 -17.12 -13.82 4.96
C LYS A 105 -18.14 -12.99 5.76
N ARG A 106 -17.98 -11.69 5.80
CA ARG A 106 -18.92 -10.75 6.43
C ARG A 106 -20.04 -10.28 5.49
N GLY A 107 -20.11 -10.84 4.28
CA GLY A 107 -21.08 -10.44 3.26
C GLY A 107 -20.66 -9.22 2.42
N GLY A 108 -19.40 -8.79 2.53
CA GLY A 108 -18.83 -7.75 1.67
C GLY A 108 -18.34 -8.31 0.32
N GLU A 109 -17.80 -7.43 -0.49
CA GLU A 109 -17.23 -7.78 -1.80
C GLU A 109 -15.75 -7.42 -1.86
N MET A 110 -14.93 -8.28 -2.48
CA MET A 110 -13.53 -7.97 -2.77
C MET A 110 -13.16 -8.29 -4.21
N ARG A 111 -12.44 -7.34 -4.84
CA ARG A 111 -11.83 -7.50 -6.17
C ARG A 111 -10.35 -7.19 -6.11
N LEU A 112 -9.55 -8.02 -6.77
CA LEU A 112 -8.12 -7.82 -6.95
C LEU A 112 -7.79 -7.77 -8.44
N ILE A 113 -7.14 -6.70 -8.87
CA ILE A 113 -6.47 -6.62 -10.17
C ILE A 113 -4.97 -6.71 -9.89
N SER A 114 -4.32 -7.72 -10.45
CA SER A 114 -2.89 -7.98 -10.30
C SER A 114 -2.19 -7.96 -11.67
N ALA A 115 -0.88 -7.78 -11.68
CA ALA A 115 -0.12 -7.80 -12.91
C ALA A 115 -0.10 -9.20 -13.54
N ALA A 116 -0.38 -9.31 -14.85
CA ALA A 116 -0.15 -10.52 -15.64
C ALA A 116 1.29 -10.62 -16.14
N ARG A 117 1.97 -9.47 -16.25
CA ARG A 117 3.34 -9.31 -16.74
C ARG A 117 4.15 -8.48 -15.76
N SER A 118 5.43 -8.83 -15.60
CA SER A 118 6.37 -8.11 -14.73
C SER A 118 7.79 -8.30 -15.28
N ASP A 119 8.65 -7.35 -15.01
CA ASP A 119 10.10 -7.48 -15.16
C ASP A 119 10.70 -8.55 -14.22
N ASN A 120 9.99 -8.89 -13.18
CA ASN A 120 10.36 -9.94 -12.23
C ASN A 120 9.28 -11.02 -12.14
N MET A 121 9.46 -12.12 -12.85
CA MET A 121 8.52 -13.24 -12.91
C MET A 121 8.25 -13.88 -11.54
N THR A 122 9.18 -13.78 -10.58
CA THR A 122 8.94 -14.32 -9.23
C THR A 122 7.79 -13.64 -8.52
N THR A 123 7.54 -12.36 -8.80
CA THR A 123 6.40 -11.60 -8.23
C THR A 123 5.07 -12.09 -8.76
N ILE A 124 5.00 -12.49 -10.03
CA ILE A 124 3.81 -13.10 -10.65
C ILE A 124 3.52 -14.46 -10.01
N PHE A 125 4.53 -15.32 -9.88
CA PHE A 125 4.35 -16.63 -9.23
C PHE A 125 3.93 -16.49 -7.77
N ALA A 126 4.50 -15.54 -7.04
CA ALA A 126 4.13 -15.26 -5.66
C ALA A 126 2.67 -14.80 -5.54
N ALA A 127 2.20 -13.93 -6.46
CA ALA A 127 0.81 -13.50 -6.51
C ALA A 127 -0.12 -14.69 -6.79
N ARG A 128 0.18 -15.49 -7.82
CA ARG A 128 -0.62 -16.67 -8.21
C ARG A 128 -0.66 -17.73 -7.11
N HIS A 129 0.39 -17.87 -6.33
CA HIS A 129 0.38 -18.74 -5.15
C HIS A 129 -0.72 -18.35 -4.14
N CYS A 130 -0.99 -17.06 -4.00
CA CYS A 130 -2.04 -16.56 -3.10
C CYS A 130 -3.46 -16.77 -3.65
N TYR A 131 -3.64 -16.90 -4.99
CA TYR A 131 -4.94 -16.94 -5.66
C TYR A 131 -5.83 -18.07 -5.17
N ARG A 132 -5.28 -19.28 -5.01
CA ARG A 132 -6.07 -20.44 -4.56
C ARG A 132 -6.85 -20.16 -3.29
N ARG A 133 -6.24 -19.45 -2.34
CA ARG A 133 -6.89 -19.10 -1.07
C ARG A 133 -7.93 -18.00 -1.25
N LEU A 134 -7.65 -17.02 -2.07
CA LEU A 134 -8.55 -15.90 -2.32
C LEU A 134 -9.80 -16.38 -3.07
N LEU A 135 -9.64 -17.18 -4.14
CA LEU A 135 -10.72 -17.74 -4.93
C LEU A 135 -11.63 -18.67 -4.10
N ARG A 136 -11.07 -19.46 -3.18
CA ARG A 136 -11.87 -20.28 -2.24
C ARG A 136 -12.78 -19.45 -1.32
N ASN A 137 -12.44 -18.17 -1.11
CA ASN A 137 -13.26 -17.24 -0.37
C ASN A 137 -14.05 -16.28 -1.28
N ARG A 138 -14.32 -16.67 -2.53
CA ARG A 138 -15.13 -15.94 -3.53
C ARG A 138 -14.58 -14.59 -3.96
N ILE A 139 -13.34 -14.26 -3.62
CA ILE A 139 -12.69 -13.02 -4.06
C ILE A 139 -12.47 -13.08 -5.56
N ARG A 140 -12.91 -12.05 -6.26
CA ARG A 140 -12.75 -11.93 -7.72
C ARG A 140 -11.34 -11.45 -8.03
N ILE A 141 -10.62 -12.18 -8.89
CA ILE A 141 -9.24 -11.87 -9.28
C ILE A 141 -9.18 -11.67 -10.78
N PHE A 142 -8.53 -10.59 -11.19
CA PHE A 142 -8.28 -10.24 -12.59
C PHE A 142 -6.77 -10.04 -12.79
N GLU A 143 -6.25 -10.52 -13.90
CA GLU A 143 -4.87 -10.25 -14.32
C GLU A 143 -4.87 -9.19 -15.42
N TYR A 144 -4.15 -8.09 -15.18
CA TYR A 144 -3.99 -7.01 -16.15
C TYR A 144 -2.96 -7.39 -17.21
N VAL A 145 -3.41 -7.57 -18.44
CA VAL A 145 -2.62 -8.12 -19.55
C VAL A 145 -1.99 -7.03 -20.47
N PRO A 146 -2.64 -5.87 -20.71
CA PRO A 146 -2.23 -4.98 -21.81
C PRO A 146 -0.78 -4.48 -21.72
N GLN A 147 -0.34 -4.10 -20.52
CA GLN A 147 0.96 -3.51 -20.23
C GLN A 147 1.52 -4.02 -18.91
N MET A 148 2.75 -3.64 -18.56
CA MET A 148 3.28 -3.88 -17.22
C MET A 148 2.56 -2.98 -16.21
N LEU A 149 1.83 -3.59 -15.28
CA LEU A 149 1.12 -2.87 -14.23
C LEU A 149 2.08 -2.45 -13.12
N HIS A 150 2.08 -1.14 -12.78
CA HIS A 150 2.87 -0.64 -11.65
C HIS A 150 2.05 0.14 -10.62
N MET A 151 0.74 0.23 -10.80
CA MET A 151 -0.17 0.89 -9.85
C MET A 151 -0.20 0.21 -8.50
N LYS A 152 -0.35 1.01 -7.44
CA LYS A 152 -0.63 0.59 -6.07
C LYS A 152 -1.82 1.41 -5.57
N LEU A 153 -3.01 0.87 -5.78
CA LEU A 153 -4.28 1.50 -5.42
C LEU A 153 -5.11 0.54 -4.56
N ILE A 154 -5.67 1.05 -3.48
CA ILE A 154 -6.62 0.32 -2.64
C ILE A 154 -7.80 1.24 -2.36
N VAL A 155 -9.01 0.74 -2.60
CA VAL A 155 -10.26 1.41 -2.22
C VAL A 155 -10.95 0.52 -1.19
N ALA A 156 -11.05 0.99 0.04
CA ALA A 156 -11.63 0.27 1.17
C ALA A 156 -12.80 1.08 1.74
N GLY A 157 -14.04 0.76 1.32
CA GLY A 157 -15.18 1.62 1.57
C GLY A 157 -14.97 3.00 0.94
N ASP A 158 -15.05 4.04 1.77
CA ASP A 158 -14.85 5.44 1.34
C ASP A 158 -13.38 5.90 1.39
N ALA A 159 -12.46 5.03 1.82
CA ALA A 159 -11.05 5.34 1.92
C ALA A 159 -10.27 4.88 0.69
N VAL A 160 -9.51 5.79 0.08
CA VAL A 160 -8.63 5.53 -1.07
C VAL A 160 -7.17 5.63 -0.64
N TYR A 161 -6.36 4.64 -1.01
CA TYR A 161 -4.93 4.60 -0.76
C TYR A 161 -4.16 4.58 -2.07
N ILE A 162 -3.23 5.51 -2.23
CA ILE A 162 -2.35 5.62 -3.40
C ILE A 162 -0.93 5.88 -2.91
N GLY A 163 0.08 5.29 -3.55
CA GLY A 163 1.47 5.58 -3.23
C GLY A 163 2.46 4.49 -3.66
N SER A 164 3.57 4.36 -2.93
CA SER A 164 4.68 3.49 -3.31
C SER A 164 4.54 2.03 -2.84
N ALA A 165 3.72 1.77 -1.81
CA ALA A 165 3.69 0.47 -1.16
C ALA A 165 2.97 -0.60 -1.98
N ASN A 166 3.70 -1.63 -2.39
CA ASN A 166 3.11 -2.86 -2.89
C ASN A 166 2.42 -3.64 -1.76
N PHE A 167 1.49 -4.50 -2.10
CA PHE A 167 0.81 -5.33 -1.12
C PHE A 167 1.58 -6.64 -0.86
N ASP A 168 2.81 -6.47 -0.40
CA ASP A 168 3.73 -7.56 -0.09
C ASP A 168 4.37 -7.38 1.31
N MET A 169 5.13 -8.40 1.74
CA MET A 169 5.79 -8.41 3.06
C MET A 169 6.85 -7.33 3.21
N ARG A 170 7.57 -7.00 2.13
CA ARG A 170 8.64 -6.00 2.16
C ARG A 170 8.06 -4.60 2.33
N SER A 171 7.11 -4.24 1.47
CA SER A 171 6.49 -2.92 1.50
C SER A 171 5.69 -2.68 2.77
N LEU A 172 5.00 -3.70 3.29
CA LEU A 172 4.16 -3.53 4.47
C LEU A 172 4.95 -3.53 5.81
N TYR A 173 6.18 -4.09 5.87
CA TYR A 173 6.85 -4.30 7.16
C TYR A 173 8.33 -3.91 7.21
N ILE A 174 9.00 -3.71 6.07
CA ILE A 174 10.45 -3.54 6.02
C ILE A 174 10.85 -2.24 5.33
N ASN A 175 10.29 -1.98 4.15
CA ASN A 175 10.69 -0.84 3.33
C ASN A 175 10.22 0.50 3.90
N GLY A 176 10.96 1.55 3.55
CA GLY A 176 10.46 2.91 3.63
C GLY A 176 9.45 3.14 2.52
N GLU A 177 8.18 3.34 2.86
CA GLU A 177 7.10 3.53 1.91
C GLU A 177 6.28 4.76 2.26
N ILE A 178 5.69 5.38 1.25
CA ILE A 178 4.81 6.53 1.38
C ILE A 178 3.49 6.19 0.71
N MET A 179 2.41 6.26 1.49
CA MET A 179 1.05 6.19 0.97
C MET A 179 0.29 7.44 1.36
N ILE A 180 -0.61 7.86 0.51
CA ILE A 180 -1.63 8.83 0.85
C ILE A 180 -2.95 8.10 1.04
N ARG A 181 -3.66 8.43 2.09
CA ARG A 181 -5.04 8.00 2.33
C ARG A 181 -5.93 9.22 2.15
N VAL A 182 -6.91 9.09 1.29
CA VAL A 182 -7.94 10.10 1.07
C VAL A 182 -9.26 9.51 1.56
N ASP A 183 -9.98 10.24 2.39
CA ASP A 183 -11.36 9.95 2.74
C ASP A 183 -12.25 10.70 1.74
N ASP A 184 -13.23 10.01 1.15
CA ASP A 184 -14.32 10.68 0.48
C ASP A 184 -15.18 11.34 1.56
N ALA A 185 -15.41 12.65 1.43
CA ALA A 185 -16.15 13.46 2.39
C ALA A 185 -17.60 13.64 1.99
#